data_029fe79d3bdb663b4ec99c5dd9275c46
#
_entry.id   029fe79d3bdb663b4ec99c5dd9275c46
#
_cell.length_a   1.000
_cell.length_b   1.000
_cell.length_c   1.000
_cell.angle_alpha   90.00
_cell.angle_beta   90.00
_cell.angle_gamma   90.00
#
_symmetry.space_group_name_H-M   'P 1'
#
loop_
_entity.id
_entity.type
_entity.pdbx_description
1 polymer ?
#
loop_
_entity_poly.entity_id
_entity_poly.type
_entity_poly.pdbx_seq_one_letter_code
_entity_poly.pdbx_strand_id
1 'polypeptide(L)'
;MTLIKSISGIRGTIGGQAGEGLNPLDIVKFTSAYATLIRKTTTNKSDKIVVGRDARISGEMVKNVVCGTLMGMGFDVVNIGLASTPTTELAVTMEGACGGIILTASHNPRQWNALKLLNENGEFLNAEEGQEVLRIAAAEEFDFADIDNLGNYREDNTYDDKHIEAVLSLKLVDVEAIRNAKFKVAIDCVNSVGGVILPKLLERLGVEKVEKLYCDPTGDFQHNPEPLEKNLGDIMGLMAKGGYDVAFVVDPDVDRLAMICEDGKMYGEEYTLVTIADYVLKHTPGNTVSNLSSTRALRDVTRKYGCEYNASAVGEVNVVAKIRATNAVIGGEGNGGVIYPESHCGRDALVGIALFLSHLAHEGKTVSELRATYPPYFIAKNRIDLTLETDVDAILAKVKEMYKDEEVNDVDGVKIDFPDKWVHLRKSNTEPIIRVYSEASTMEAADEIGQKIMNVVYSLVK
;
A
#
# COMPACT_ATOMS: atom_id res chain seq x y z
N MET A 1 12.84 19.44 10.30
CA MET A 1 12.89 17.97 10.26
C MET A 1 11.57 17.42 10.75
N THR A 2 11.22 16.18 10.43
CA THR A 2 9.94 15.61 10.83
C THR A 2 10.15 14.16 11.23
N LEU A 3 9.68 13.78 12.41
CA LEU A 3 9.61 12.40 12.87
C LEU A 3 8.16 12.08 13.25
N ILE A 4 7.55 11.17 12.51
CA ILE A 4 6.20 10.69 12.74
C ILE A 4 6.29 9.31 13.37
N LYS A 5 5.77 9.18 14.58
CA LYS A 5 5.69 7.95 15.36
C LYS A 5 4.24 7.49 15.27
N SER A 6 3.98 6.47 14.46
CA SER A 6 2.63 5.96 14.25
C SER A 6 2.58 4.45 14.43
N ILE A 7 1.39 3.94 14.57
CA ILE A 7 1.12 2.49 14.63
C ILE A 7 1.53 1.76 13.35
N SER A 8 1.55 2.46 12.20
CA SER A 8 1.97 1.92 10.90
C SER A 8 3.48 2.02 10.64
N GLY A 9 4.28 2.32 11.67
CA GLY A 9 5.73 2.43 11.59
C GLY A 9 6.27 3.81 11.96
N ILE A 10 7.60 3.89 11.99
CA ILE A 10 8.35 5.08 12.37
C ILE A 10 8.90 5.71 11.10
N ARG A 11 8.43 6.90 10.77
CA ARG A 11 8.72 7.58 9.51
C ARG A 11 9.32 8.96 9.79
N GLY A 12 10.35 9.35 9.05
CA GLY A 12 10.91 10.69 9.21
C GLY A 12 11.77 11.14 8.03
N THR A 13 12.06 12.44 8.02
CA THR A 13 13.13 12.99 7.16
C THR A 13 14.47 12.61 7.75
N ILE A 14 15.40 12.19 6.90
CA ILE A 14 16.74 11.76 7.34
C ILE A 14 17.56 12.94 7.87
N GLY A 15 18.13 12.78 9.05
CA GLY A 15 19.00 13.76 9.70
C GLY A 15 18.32 14.54 10.83
N GLY A 16 18.93 15.65 11.26
CA GLY A 16 18.45 16.45 12.39
C GLY A 16 18.92 15.96 13.75
N GLN A 17 18.40 16.60 14.80
CA GLN A 17 18.65 16.18 16.17
C GLN A 17 17.80 14.96 16.52
N ALA A 18 18.22 14.21 17.54
CA ALA A 18 17.45 13.07 18.03
C ALA A 18 16.03 13.47 18.41
N GLY A 19 15.04 12.75 17.87
CA GLY A 19 13.63 13.02 18.08
C GLY A 19 12.99 14.02 17.10
N GLU A 20 13.76 14.72 16.26
CA GLU A 20 13.25 15.68 15.28
C GLU A 20 13.13 15.11 13.86
N GLY A 21 14.01 14.18 13.50
CA GLY A 21 14.03 13.46 12.24
C GLY A 21 14.43 12.02 12.46
N LEU A 22 14.41 11.22 11.40
CA LEU A 22 14.88 9.83 11.48
C LEU A 22 16.41 9.82 11.39
N ASN A 23 17.08 9.64 12.51
CA ASN A 23 18.54 9.60 12.65
C ASN A 23 18.99 8.29 13.32
N PRO A 24 20.30 7.97 13.37
CA PRO A 24 20.78 6.70 13.91
C PRO A 24 20.33 6.39 15.34
N LEU A 25 20.18 7.38 16.22
CA LEU A 25 19.73 7.14 17.60
C LEU A 25 18.26 6.73 17.65
N ASP A 26 17.41 7.39 16.83
CA ASP A 26 16.00 7.02 16.73
C ASP A 26 15.86 5.64 16.10
N ILE A 27 16.67 5.29 15.08
CA ILE A 27 16.66 3.97 14.45
C ILE A 27 17.01 2.88 15.48
N VAL A 28 18.09 3.04 16.28
CA VAL A 28 18.44 2.10 17.35
C VAL A 28 17.29 1.95 18.33
N LYS A 29 16.75 3.07 18.80
CA LYS A 29 15.68 3.10 19.81
C LYS A 29 14.44 2.33 19.38
N PHE A 30 13.91 2.61 18.17
CA PHE A 30 12.70 1.97 17.69
C PHE A 30 12.93 0.53 17.23
N THR A 31 14.10 0.21 16.69
CA THR A 31 14.48 -1.18 16.36
C THR A 31 14.58 -2.03 17.64
N SER A 32 15.18 -1.51 18.70
CA SER A 32 15.27 -2.21 19.99
C SER A 32 13.89 -2.42 20.62
N ALA A 33 13.02 -1.40 20.56
CA ALA A 33 11.65 -1.51 21.07
C ALA A 33 10.84 -2.55 20.29
N TYR A 34 10.94 -2.57 18.96
CA TYR A 34 10.32 -3.57 18.11
C TYR A 34 10.82 -4.99 18.44
N ALA A 35 12.14 -5.18 18.50
CA ALA A 35 12.74 -6.47 18.84
C ALA A 35 12.26 -6.99 20.20
N THR A 36 12.13 -6.10 21.19
CA THR A 36 11.57 -6.44 22.51
C THR A 36 10.11 -6.87 22.43
N LEU A 37 9.28 -6.18 21.63
CA LEU A 37 7.88 -6.57 21.41
C LEU A 37 7.83 -7.96 20.77
N ILE A 38 8.52 -8.16 19.65
CA ILE A 38 8.49 -9.42 18.90
C ILE A 38 8.88 -10.60 19.78
N ARG A 39 9.93 -10.46 20.63
CA ARG A 39 10.33 -11.53 21.56
C ARG A 39 9.23 -11.89 22.57
N LYS A 40 8.38 -10.93 22.92
CA LYS A 40 7.26 -11.15 23.87
C LYS A 40 6.02 -11.72 23.21
N THR A 41 5.78 -11.42 21.92
CA THR A 41 4.50 -11.70 21.24
C THR A 41 4.57 -12.86 20.26
N THR A 42 5.75 -13.14 19.70
CA THR A 42 5.89 -14.24 18.73
C THR A 42 5.55 -15.60 19.34
N THR A 43 4.82 -16.39 18.59
CA THR A 43 4.57 -17.81 18.87
C THR A 43 5.58 -18.71 18.15
N ASN A 44 6.34 -18.14 17.22
CA ASN A 44 7.37 -18.80 16.46
C ASN A 44 8.63 -19.01 17.34
N LYS A 45 9.23 -20.21 17.24
CA LYS A 45 10.47 -20.56 17.99
C LYS A 45 11.73 -20.00 17.31
N SER A 46 11.59 -19.27 16.26
CA SER A 46 12.68 -18.66 15.51
C SER A 46 13.16 -17.38 16.20
N ASP A 47 14.47 -17.12 16.14
CA ASP A 47 15.06 -15.82 16.50
C ASP A 47 15.41 -15.00 15.25
N LYS A 48 14.86 -15.36 14.06
CA LYS A 48 15.14 -14.67 12.82
C LYS A 48 14.26 -13.44 12.64
N ILE A 49 14.85 -12.35 12.15
CA ILE A 49 14.15 -11.17 11.63
C ILE A 49 14.60 -10.90 10.20
N VAL A 50 13.65 -10.78 9.29
CA VAL A 50 13.91 -10.41 7.88
C VAL A 50 14.03 -8.89 7.77
N VAL A 51 15.01 -8.42 6.99
CA VAL A 51 15.19 -6.99 6.69
C VAL A 51 15.28 -6.82 5.18
N GLY A 52 14.34 -6.04 4.62
CA GLY A 52 14.32 -5.63 3.22
C GLY A 52 14.28 -4.11 3.10
N ARG A 53 14.68 -3.55 1.95
CA ARG A 53 14.63 -2.11 1.72
C ARG A 53 14.32 -1.73 0.28
N ASP A 54 13.72 -0.57 0.09
CA ASP A 54 13.66 0.08 -1.20
C ASP A 54 15.04 0.70 -1.60
N ALA A 55 15.09 1.36 -2.76
CA ALA A 55 16.35 1.91 -3.26
C ALA A 55 16.70 3.31 -2.71
N ARG A 56 15.97 3.84 -1.71
CA ARG A 56 16.25 5.16 -1.14
C ARG A 56 17.73 5.32 -0.79
N ILE A 57 18.30 6.48 -1.11
CA ILE A 57 19.73 6.80 -0.90
C ILE A 57 20.16 6.55 0.55
N SER A 58 19.28 6.84 1.51
CA SER A 58 19.54 6.60 2.93
C SER A 58 19.45 5.12 3.35
N GLY A 59 18.93 4.25 2.47
CA GLY A 59 18.61 2.87 2.79
C GLY A 59 19.78 2.07 3.34
N GLU A 60 20.98 2.24 2.77
CA GLU A 60 22.19 1.52 3.21
C GLU A 60 22.59 1.90 4.66
N MET A 61 22.56 3.20 4.98
CA MET A 61 22.86 3.66 6.35
C MET A 61 21.82 3.12 7.34
N VAL A 62 20.52 3.24 7.02
CA VAL A 62 19.43 2.77 7.88
C VAL A 62 19.54 1.26 8.09
N LYS A 63 19.77 0.48 7.02
CA LYS A 63 19.96 -0.98 7.08
C LYS A 63 21.10 -1.37 8.04
N ASN A 64 22.25 -0.72 7.94
CA ASN A 64 23.40 -1.06 8.77
C ASN A 64 23.12 -0.83 10.26
N VAL A 65 22.40 0.24 10.62
CA VAL A 65 22.00 0.52 12.00
C VAL A 65 20.96 -0.50 12.49
N VAL A 66 19.95 -0.79 11.68
CA VAL A 66 18.90 -1.78 12.02
C VAL A 66 19.51 -3.17 12.23
N CYS A 67 20.29 -3.66 11.26
CA CYS A 67 20.88 -5.01 11.34
C CYS A 67 21.82 -5.14 12.55
N GLY A 68 22.70 -4.17 12.77
CA GLY A 68 23.58 -4.16 13.93
C GLY A 68 22.84 -4.14 15.27
N THR A 69 21.74 -3.37 15.35
CA THR A 69 20.89 -3.32 16.54
C THR A 69 20.20 -4.66 16.80
N LEU A 70 19.62 -5.28 15.76
CA LEU A 70 18.95 -6.59 15.88
C LEU A 70 19.93 -7.68 16.34
N MET A 71 21.14 -7.73 15.75
CA MET A 71 22.21 -8.64 16.20
C MET A 71 22.58 -8.40 17.66
N GLY A 72 22.72 -7.13 18.06
CA GLY A 72 22.97 -6.75 19.45
C GLY A 72 21.84 -7.09 20.41
N MET A 73 20.62 -7.25 19.90
CA MET A 73 19.45 -7.73 20.64
C MET A 73 19.34 -9.28 20.65
N GLY A 74 20.28 -9.98 20.00
CA GLY A 74 20.33 -11.45 19.95
C GLY A 74 19.41 -12.07 18.89
N PHE A 75 19.05 -11.32 17.83
CA PHE A 75 18.28 -11.84 16.71
C PHE A 75 19.18 -12.16 15.52
N ASP A 76 18.92 -13.29 14.86
CA ASP A 76 19.51 -13.63 13.58
C ASP A 76 18.87 -12.78 12.47
N VAL A 77 19.69 -12.04 11.74
CA VAL A 77 19.24 -11.15 10.67
C VAL A 77 19.34 -11.83 9.32
N VAL A 78 18.22 -11.86 8.60
CA VAL A 78 18.16 -12.25 7.20
C VAL A 78 17.97 -10.99 6.36
N ASN A 79 19.06 -10.42 5.85
CA ASN A 79 19.00 -9.29 4.95
C ASN A 79 18.71 -9.76 3.52
N ILE A 80 17.56 -9.37 2.98
CA ILE A 80 17.15 -9.72 1.61
C ILE A 80 17.51 -8.63 0.58
N GLY A 81 18.23 -7.60 1.00
CA GLY A 81 18.77 -6.56 0.12
C GLY A 81 17.71 -5.58 -0.38
N LEU A 82 17.83 -5.21 -1.67
CA LEU A 82 16.83 -4.43 -2.38
C LEU A 82 15.61 -5.31 -2.65
N ALA A 83 14.51 -5.01 -1.96
CA ALA A 83 13.29 -5.80 -2.04
C ALA A 83 12.05 -4.92 -1.92
N SER A 84 10.96 -5.35 -2.54
CA SER A 84 9.66 -4.69 -2.39
C SER A 84 9.05 -4.96 -1.01
N THR A 85 8.06 -4.14 -0.63
CA THR A 85 7.25 -4.39 0.58
C THR A 85 6.64 -5.80 0.54
N PRO A 86 5.89 -6.22 -0.50
CA PRO A 86 5.32 -7.58 -0.54
C PRO A 86 6.39 -8.70 -0.57
N THR A 87 7.55 -8.48 -1.23
CA THR A 87 8.64 -9.47 -1.18
C THR A 87 9.13 -9.68 0.25
N THR A 88 9.23 -8.60 1.02
CA THR A 88 9.69 -8.68 2.43
C THR A 88 8.65 -9.36 3.31
N GLU A 89 7.37 -9.07 3.12
CA GLU A 89 6.25 -9.72 3.81
C GLU A 89 6.25 -11.23 3.58
N LEU A 90 6.37 -11.66 2.32
CA LEU A 90 6.48 -13.08 1.97
C LEU A 90 7.75 -13.74 2.54
N ALA A 91 8.88 -13.03 2.54
CA ALA A 91 10.13 -13.55 3.07
C ALA A 91 10.03 -13.88 4.56
N VAL A 92 9.26 -13.13 5.36
CA VAL A 92 9.04 -13.42 6.78
C VAL A 92 8.43 -14.81 6.96
N THR A 93 7.37 -15.11 6.23
CA THR A 93 6.68 -16.40 6.31
C THR A 93 7.49 -17.53 5.70
N MET A 94 8.16 -17.30 4.58
CA MET A 94 9.02 -18.30 3.92
C MET A 94 10.23 -18.68 4.77
N GLU A 95 10.79 -17.76 5.55
CA GLU A 95 11.89 -18.02 6.50
C GLU A 95 11.43 -18.64 7.81
N GLY A 96 10.13 -18.63 8.09
CA GLY A 96 9.62 -18.92 9.42
C GLY A 96 10.22 -17.94 10.44
N ALA A 97 10.39 -16.68 10.06
CA ALA A 97 10.94 -15.65 10.92
C ALA A 97 9.91 -15.17 11.95
N CYS A 98 10.36 -14.65 13.07
CA CYS A 98 9.47 -14.11 14.10
C CYS A 98 8.94 -12.71 13.77
N GLY A 99 9.50 -12.08 12.73
CA GLY A 99 9.06 -10.77 12.23
C GLY A 99 9.94 -10.25 11.13
N GLY A 100 9.67 -9.00 10.71
CA GLY A 100 10.46 -8.33 9.68
C GLY A 100 10.43 -6.82 9.78
N ILE A 101 11.38 -6.17 9.15
CA ILE A 101 11.43 -4.71 9.03
C ILE A 101 11.65 -4.34 7.56
N ILE A 102 10.77 -3.48 7.03
CA ILE A 102 10.92 -2.92 5.71
C ILE A 102 11.40 -1.48 5.82
N LEU A 103 12.50 -1.16 5.16
CA LEU A 103 13.11 0.17 5.18
C LEU A 103 12.65 0.94 3.94
N THR A 104 11.52 1.62 4.07
CA THR A 104 10.89 2.39 2.99
C THR A 104 9.93 3.42 3.56
N ALA A 105 9.84 4.58 2.92
CA ALA A 105 8.79 5.56 3.19
C ALA A 105 7.73 5.58 2.07
N SER A 106 7.57 4.46 1.32
CA SER A 106 6.62 4.32 0.21
C SER A 106 6.71 5.53 -0.75
N HIS A 107 5.62 6.18 -1.04
CA HIS A 107 5.50 7.32 -1.96
C HIS A 107 5.99 8.68 -1.40
N ASN A 108 6.55 8.74 -0.19
CA ASN A 108 7.13 9.98 0.31
C ASN A 108 8.39 10.37 -0.49
N PRO A 109 8.69 11.68 -0.62
CA PRO A 109 9.87 12.17 -1.33
C PRO A 109 11.21 11.59 -0.82
N ARG A 110 12.27 11.74 -1.61
CA ARG A 110 13.59 11.09 -1.42
C ARG A 110 14.27 11.32 -0.07
N GLN A 111 14.00 12.44 0.60
CA GLN A 111 14.56 12.77 1.90
C GLN A 111 13.92 12.02 3.07
N TRP A 112 12.85 11.27 2.83
CA TRP A 112 12.17 10.47 3.83
C TRP A 112 12.69 9.03 3.84
N ASN A 113 12.64 8.39 5.01
CA ASN A 113 12.69 6.93 5.17
C ASN A 113 11.81 6.50 6.34
N ALA A 114 11.61 5.19 6.50
CA ALA A 114 10.84 4.67 7.62
C ALA A 114 11.27 3.25 7.98
N LEU A 115 10.89 2.85 9.20
CA LEU A 115 10.87 1.48 9.67
C LEU A 115 9.42 1.01 9.64
N LYS A 116 9.03 0.20 8.66
CA LYS A 116 7.74 -0.50 8.64
C LYS A 116 7.94 -1.85 9.33
N LEU A 117 7.13 -2.14 10.34
CA LEU A 117 7.33 -3.24 11.27
C LEU A 117 6.33 -4.35 11.01
N LEU A 118 6.82 -5.58 10.83
CA LEU A 118 6.01 -6.76 10.53
C LEU A 118 6.01 -7.74 11.70
N ASN A 119 4.88 -8.43 11.88
CA ASN A 119 4.75 -9.58 12.77
C ASN A 119 5.22 -10.88 12.09
N GLU A 120 5.12 -12.01 12.78
CA GLU A 120 5.53 -13.33 12.29
C GLU A 120 4.70 -13.86 11.09
N ASN A 121 3.55 -13.26 10.80
CA ASN A 121 2.73 -13.57 9.64
C ASN A 121 3.13 -12.75 8.38
N GLY A 122 4.15 -11.90 8.48
CA GLY A 122 4.53 -10.97 7.42
C GLY A 122 3.54 -9.82 7.27
N GLU A 123 2.73 -9.51 8.27
CA GLU A 123 1.74 -8.43 8.28
C GLU A 123 2.21 -7.26 9.12
N PHE A 124 1.79 -6.05 8.79
CA PHE A 124 2.08 -4.88 9.64
C PHE A 124 1.50 -5.05 11.04
N LEU A 125 2.23 -4.53 12.03
CA LEU A 125 1.76 -4.49 13.40
C LEU A 125 0.39 -3.81 13.50
N ASN A 126 -0.49 -4.37 14.31
CA ASN A 126 -1.79 -3.76 14.59
C ASN A 126 -1.66 -2.54 15.53
N ALA A 127 -2.77 -1.87 15.83
CA ALA A 127 -2.78 -0.66 16.63
C ALA A 127 -2.23 -0.87 18.05
N GLU A 128 -2.56 -1.99 18.70
CA GLU A 128 -2.11 -2.32 20.06
C GLU A 128 -0.61 -2.61 20.08
N GLU A 129 -0.13 -3.41 19.15
CA GLU A 129 1.30 -3.72 18.96
C GLU A 129 2.11 -2.46 18.66
N GLY A 130 1.63 -1.59 17.76
CA GLY A 130 2.27 -0.32 17.45
C GLY A 130 2.35 0.63 18.65
N GLN A 131 1.30 0.72 19.46
CA GLN A 131 1.30 1.50 20.71
C GLN A 131 2.30 0.93 21.71
N GLU A 132 2.40 -0.40 21.83
CA GLU A 132 3.36 -1.04 22.73
C GLU A 132 4.81 -0.79 22.31
N VAL A 133 5.12 -0.79 20.98
CA VAL A 133 6.44 -0.37 20.48
C VAL A 133 6.76 1.05 20.94
N LEU A 134 5.81 1.99 20.80
CA LEU A 134 6.01 3.37 21.21
C LEU A 134 6.20 3.50 22.72
N ARG A 135 5.48 2.73 23.52
CA ARG A 135 5.62 2.69 24.98
C ARG A 135 6.99 2.17 25.39
N ILE A 136 7.42 1.03 24.84
CA ILE A 136 8.73 0.43 25.10
C ILE A 136 9.85 1.40 24.73
N ALA A 137 9.75 2.04 23.53
CA ALA A 137 10.71 3.03 23.07
C ALA A 137 10.79 4.24 24.01
N ALA A 138 9.66 4.74 24.51
CA ALA A 138 9.63 5.88 25.42
C ALA A 138 10.25 5.56 26.80
N ALA A 139 10.01 4.34 27.29
CA ALA A 139 10.53 3.87 28.58
C ALA A 139 11.96 3.30 28.49
N GLU A 140 12.47 3.11 27.26
CA GLU A 140 13.78 2.45 27.00
C GLU A 140 13.87 1.06 27.65
N GLU A 141 12.75 0.33 27.68
CA GLU A 141 12.63 -1.02 28.27
C GLU A 141 13.14 -2.10 27.32
N PHE A 142 14.43 -2.09 27.02
CA PHE A 142 15.06 -3.12 26.19
C PHE A 142 16.47 -3.44 26.71
N ASP A 143 16.84 -4.73 26.64
CA ASP A 143 18.13 -5.25 27.03
C ASP A 143 18.88 -5.78 25.81
N PHE A 144 20.19 -5.56 25.75
CA PHE A 144 21.06 -6.11 24.71
C PHE A 144 21.65 -7.45 25.14
N ALA A 145 21.95 -8.30 24.18
CA ALA A 145 22.54 -9.60 24.39
C ALA A 145 24.01 -9.47 24.86
N ASP A 146 24.46 -10.43 25.67
CA ASP A 146 25.86 -10.58 25.95
C ASP A 146 26.63 -11.22 24.77
N ILE A 147 27.95 -11.33 24.88
CA ILE A 147 28.83 -11.77 23.79
C ILE A 147 28.48 -13.18 23.25
N ASP A 148 27.98 -14.05 24.11
CA ASP A 148 27.67 -15.44 23.75
C ASP A 148 26.31 -15.60 23.11
N ASN A 149 25.46 -14.57 23.18
CA ASN A 149 24.08 -14.55 22.71
C ASN A 149 23.83 -13.53 21.59
N LEU A 150 24.88 -12.99 20.95
CA LEU A 150 24.74 -12.12 19.78
C LEU A 150 24.13 -12.87 18.60
N GLY A 151 23.24 -12.21 17.88
CA GLY A 151 22.64 -12.77 16.66
C GLY A 151 23.61 -12.81 15.48
N ASN A 152 23.32 -13.66 14.53
CA ASN A 152 24.06 -13.81 13.29
C ASN A 152 23.51 -12.92 12.17
N TYR A 153 24.29 -12.75 11.11
CA TYR A 153 23.88 -12.00 9.91
C TYR A 153 24.13 -12.84 8.66
N ARG A 154 23.14 -12.89 7.79
CA ARG A 154 23.29 -13.41 6.43
C ARG A 154 22.58 -12.57 5.39
N GLU A 155 23.06 -12.62 4.17
CA GLU A 155 22.39 -12.03 3.00
C GLU A 155 21.77 -13.14 2.14
N ASP A 156 20.57 -12.85 1.60
CA ASP A 156 19.88 -13.72 0.67
C ASP A 156 19.12 -12.90 -0.38
N ASN A 157 19.69 -12.74 -1.54
CA ASN A 157 19.13 -11.96 -2.64
C ASN A 157 18.23 -12.78 -3.58
N THR A 158 17.72 -13.92 -3.14
CA THR A 158 16.89 -14.83 -3.97
C THR A 158 15.40 -14.58 -3.81
N TYR A 159 14.99 -13.66 -2.93
CA TYR A 159 13.58 -13.48 -2.58
C TYR A 159 12.74 -12.84 -3.68
N ASP A 160 13.32 -12.02 -4.56
CA ASP A 160 12.60 -11.56 -5.76
C ASP A 160 12.15 -12.74 -6.63
N ASP A 161 13.04 -13.70 -6.88
CA ASP A 161 12.75 -14.87 -7.70
C ASP A 161 11.72 -15.79 -7.00
N LYS A 162 11.84 -15.99 -5.67
CA LYS A 162 10.87 -16.75 -4.88
C LYS A 162 9.48 -16.10 -4.89
N HIS A 163 9.41 -14.77 -4.80
CA HIS A 163 8.15 -14.03 -4.89
C HIS A 163 7.53 -14.17 -6.28
N ILE A 164 8.33 -14.00 -7.36
CA ILE A 164 7.85 -14.21 -8.73
C ILE A 164 7.30 -15.64 -8.91
N GLU A 165 8.00 -16.66 -8.42
CA GLU A 165 7.51 -18.05 -8.48
C GLU A 165 6.17 -18.21 -7.74
N ALA A 166 6.04 -17.60 -6.57
CA ALA A 166 4.77 -17.62 -5.81
C ALA A 166 3.64 -16.99 -6.64
N VAL A 167 3.88 -15.84 -7.27
CA VAL A 167 2.89 -15.16 -8.13
C VAL A 167 2.51 -16.04 -9.33
N LEU A 168 3.50 -16.62 -10.03
CA LEU A 168 3.26 -17.49 -11.19
C LEU A 168 2.50 -18.78 -10.83
N SER A 169 2.57 -19.21 -9.58
CA SER A 169 1.88 -20.42 -9.09
C SER A 169 0.42 -20.19 -8.70
N LEU A 170 -0.05 -18.94 -8.64
CA LEU A 170 -1.44 -18.61 -8.31
C LEU A 170 -2.39 -19.15 -9.37
N LYS A 171 -3.50 -19.75 -8.94
CA LYS A 171 -4.45 -20.44 -9.84
C LYS A 171 -5.04 -19.56 -10.94
N LEU A 172 -5.18 -18.26 -10.67
CA LEU A 172 -5.79 -17.31 -11.60
C LEU A 172 -4.75 -16.61 -12.49
N VAL A 173 -3.46 -16.90 -12.32
CA VAL A 173 -2.41 -16.37 -13.20
C VAL A 173 -2.23 -17.33 -14.38
N ASP A 174 -2.69 -16.89 -15.55
CA ASP A 174 -2.64 -17.67 -16.80
C ASP A 174 -1.45 -17.22 -17.66
N VAL A 175 -0.27 -17.76 -17.36
CA VAL A 175 0.98 -17.45 -18.09
C VAL A 175 0.86 -17.79 -19.58
N GLU A 176 0.14 -18.85 -19.94
CA GLU A 176 -0.02 -19.26 -21.34
C GLU A 176 -0.90 -18.24 -22.11
N ALA A 177 -2.01 -17.82 -21.54
CA ALA A 177 -2.86 -16.79 -22.15
C ALA A 177 -2.09 -15.46 -22.30
N ILE A 178 -1.34 -15.03 -21.30
CA ILE A 178 -0.51 -13.80 -21.35
C ILE A 178 0.51 -13.91 -22.49
N ARG A 179 1.24 -15.03 -22.58
CA ARG A 179 2.24 -15.26 -23.63
C ARG A 179 1.63 -15.24 -25.04
N ASN A 180 0.47 -15.86 -25.19
CA ASN A 180 -0.23 -15.92 -26.47
C ASN A 180 -0.79 -14.57 -26.91
N ALA A 181 -1.12 -13.69 -25.95
CA ALA A 181 -1.60 -12.33 -26.22
C ALA A 181 -0.50 -11.40 -26.78
N LYS A 182 0.80 -11.73 -26.55
CA LYS A 182 1.96 -10.97 -27.04
C LYS A 182 1.95 -9.50 -26.64
N PHE A 183 1.62 -9.25 -25.38
CA PHE A 183 1.57 -7.89 -24.84
C PHE A 183 2.88 -7.14 -24.99
N LYS A 184 2.78 -5.84 -25.32
CA LYS A 184 3.85 -4.85 -25.30
C LYS A 184 3.59 -3.89 -24.16
N VAL A 185 4.42 -3.92 -23.16
CA VAL A 185 4.23 -3.23 -21.88
C VAL A 185 5.27 -2.14 -21.70
N ALA A 186 4.88 -0.98 -21.18
CA ALA A 186 5.80 0.00 -20.64
C ALA A 186 5.77 -0.06 -19.12
N ILE A 187 6.88 0.21 -18.45
CA ILE A 187 6.93 0.30 -16.98
C ILE A 187 7.64 1.56 -16.52
N ASP A 188 7.18 2.13 -15.42
CA ASP A 188 7.84 3.20 -14.68
C ASP A 188 8.02 2.76 -13.23
N CYS A 189 9.26 2.69 -12.78
CA CYS A 189 9.64 2.18 -11.48
C CYS A 189 10.30 3.24 -10.59
N VAL A 190 10.21 4.51 -10.97
CA VAL A 190 10.67 5.70 -10.21
C VAL A 190 12.09 5.57 -9.64
N ASN A 191 12.98 4.88 -10.36
CA ASN A 191 14.35 4.55 -9.95
C ASN A 191 14.43 3.85 -8.58
N SER A 192 13.51 2.90 -8.34
CA SER A 192 13.49 2.09 -7.13
C SER A 192 13.43 0.59 -7.44
N VAL A 193 13.06 -0.22 -6.45
CA VAL A 193 13.15 -1.70 -6.51
C VAL A 193 12.21 -2.31 -7.55
N GLY A 194 11.16 -1.60 -7.96
CA GLY A 194 10.34 -2.02 -9.10
C GLY A 194 11.16 -2.26 -10.38
N GLY A 195 12.22 -1.47 -10.60
CA GLY A 195 13.14 -1.63 -11.73
C GLY A 195 13.94 -2.93 -11.71
N VAL A 196 14.08 -3.57 -10.56
CA VAL A 196 14.74 -4.87 -10.40
C VAL A 196 13.75 -6.02 -10.62
N ILE A 197 12.58 -5.98 -9.98
CA ILE A 197 11.67 -7.12 -9.93
C ILE A 197 10.67 -7.17 -11.10
N LEU A 198 10.11 -6.02 -11.54
CA LEU A 198 9.10 -6.01 -12.61
C LEU A 198 9.61 -6.53 -13.96
N PRO A 199 10.82 -6.17 -14.43
CA PRO A 199 11.35 -6.74 -15.67
C PRO A 199 11.43 -8.27 -15.63
N LYS A 200 11.86 -8.85 -14.52
CA LYS A 200 11.92 -10.31 -14.32
C LYS A 200 10.53 -10.95 -14.33
N LEU A 201 9.57 -10.33 -13.62
CA LEU A 201 8.19 -10.80 -13.60
C LEU A 201 7.58 -10.83 -15.01
N LEU A 202 7.69 -9.72 -15.76
CA LEU A 202 7.12 -9.59 -17.10
C LEU A 202 7.77 -10.56 -18.10
N GLU A 203 9.08 -10.78 -18.01
CA GLU A 203 9.79 -11.80 -18.80
C GLU A 203 9.22 -13.21 -18.49
N ARG A 204 9.08 -13.54 -17.21
CA ARG A 204 8.55 -14.85 -16.76
C ARG A 204 7.07 -15.05 -17.16
N LEU A 205 6.27 -14.00 -17.16
CA LEU A 205 4.90 -14.00 -17.68
C LEU A 205 4.85 -14.16 -19.21
N GLY A 206 5.96 -13.94 -19.91
CA GLY A 206 6.04 -14.11 -21.37
C GLY A 206 5.56 -12.88 -22.14
N VAL A 207 5.66 -11.68 -21.55
CA VAL A 207 5.41 -10.41 -22.25
C VAL A 207 6.39 -10.24 -23.42
N GLU A 208 5.88 -9.86 -24.61
CA GLU A 208 6.69 -9.82 -25.83
C GLU A 208 7.73 -8.69 -25.83
N LYS A 209 7.34 -7.52 -25.30
CA LYS A 209 8.20 -6.34 -25.23
C LYS A 209 7.98 -5.57 -23.94
N VAL A 210 9.07 -5.19 -23.28
CA VAL A 210 9.04 -4.32 -22.10
C VAL A 210 9.88 -3.07 -22.35
N GLU A 211 9.22 -1.91 -22.32
CA GLU A 211 9.88 -0.59 -22.33
C GLU A 211 10.07 -0.12 -20.90
N LYS A 212 11.26 0.32 -20.55
CA LYS A 212 11.65 0.62 -19.17
C LYS A 212 11.92 2.11 -18.99
N LEU A 213 11.14 2.76 -18.16
CA LEU A 213 11.38 4.12 -17.68
C LEU A 213 11.77 4.06 -16.21
N TYR A 214 12.85 4.76 -15.85
CA TYR A 214 13.28 4.94 -14.45
C TYR A 214 13.39 3.62 -13.67
N CYS A 215 14.09 2.64 -14.28
CA CYS A 215 14.29 1.31 -13.73
C CYS A 215 15.65 1.08 -13.07
N ASP A 216 16.51 2.11 -12.97
CA ASP A 216 17.80 2.00 -12.28
C ASP A 216 17.57 2.24 -10.76
N PRO A 217 17.86 1.25 -9.88
CA PRO A 217 17.50 1.35 -8.46
C PRO A 217 18.48 2.24 -7.68
N THR A 218 18.60 3.51 -8.10
CA THR A 218 19.52 4.49 -7.52
C THR A 218 18.93 5.22 -6.32
N GLY A 219 17.59 5.20 -6.17
CA GLY A 219 16.87 5.99 -5.18
C GLY A 219 16.83 7.49 -5.47
N ASP A 220 17.37 7.92 -6.61
CA ASP A 220 17.19 9.27 -7.12
C ASP A 220 15.93 9.32 -7.98
N PHE A 221 14.80 9.58 -7.31
CA PHE A 221 13.47 9.53 -7.91
C PHE A 221 13.34 10.60 -8.98
N GLN A 222 13.10 10.18 -10.22
CA GLN A 222 13.03 11.05 -11.39
C GLN A 222 11.82 12.00 -11.32
N HIS A 223 10.74 11.59 -10.71
CA HIS A 223 9.54 12.38 -10.46
C HIS A 223 9.05 12.14 -9.03
N ASN A 224 8.00 12.85 -8.62
CA ASN A 224 7.37 12.57 -7.33
C ASN A 224 6.91 11.10 -7.31
N PRO A 225 7.32 10.31 -6.29
CA PRO A 225 7.12 8.87 -6.28
C PRO A 225 5.66 8.42 -6.04
N GLU A 226 4.74 9.35 -5.80
CA GLU A 226 3.32 9.03 -5.75
C GLU A 226 2.77 8.85 -7.18
N PRO A 227 2.21 7.67 -7.55
CA PRO A 227 1.81 7.36 -8.93
C PRO A 227 0.47 8.00 -9.30
N LEU A 228 0.44 9.33 -9.29
CA LEU A 228 -0.71 10.17 -9.70
C LEU A 228 -0.48 10.77 -11.07
N GLU A 229 -1.55 11.02 -11.82
CA GLU A 229 -1.53 11.58 -13.17
C GLU A 229 -0.57 12.76 -13.35
N LYS A 230 -0.61 13.72 -12.42
CA LYS A 230 0.25 14.92 -12.45
C LYS A 230 1.76 14.64 -12.41
N ASN A 231 2.15 13.44 -11.98
CA ASN A 231 3.56 13.02 -11.83
C ASN A 231 4.03 12.11 -12.98
N LEU A 232 3.15 11.64 -13.87
CA LEU A 232 3.39 10.56 -14.82
C LEU A 232 3.44 11.02 -16.28
N GLY A 233 3.75 12.31 -16.51
CA GLY A 233 3.72 12.88 -17.85
C GLY A 233 4.58 12.17 -18.89
N ASP A 234 5.76 11.65 -18.51
CA ASP A 234 6.68 11.01 -19.45
C ASP A 234 6.14 9.66 -19.95
N ILE A 235 5.69 8.79 -19.06
CA ILE A 235 5.13 7.50 -19.47
C ILE A 235 3.77 7.64 -20.16
N MET A 236 2.92 8.58 -19.75
CA MET A 236 1.69 8.91 -20.46
C MET A 236 1.97 9.41 -21.87
N GLY A 237 2.98 10.29 -22.03
CA GLY A 237 3.44 10.78 -23.33
C GLY A 237 4.07 9.68 -24.21
N LEU A 238 4.72 8.68 -23.62
CA LEU A 238 5.20 7.49 -24.33
C LEU A 238 4.02 6.67 -24.86
N MET A 239 3.04 6.36 -24.00
CA MET A 239 1.86 5.58 -24.37
C MET A 239 1.04 6.26 -25.46
N ALA A 240 0.83 7.57 -25.38
CA ALA A 240 0.10 8.36 -26.37
C ALA A 240 0.72 8.32 -27.79
N LYS A 241 2.02 8.01 -27.91
CA LYS A 241 2.67 7.79 -29.22
C LYS A 241 2.30 6.44 -29.86
N GLY A 242 1.71 5.54 -29.07
CA GLY A 242 1.31 4.20 -29.49
C GLY A 242 2.44 3.18 -29.51
N GLY A 243 2.07 1.94 -29.74
CA GLY A 243 3.02 0.81 -29.83
C GLY A 243 3.15 -0.02 -28.54
N TYR A 244 2.36 0.29 -27.53
CA TYR A 244 2.23 -0.45 -26.28
C TYR A 244 0.77 -0.69 -25.93
N ASP A 245 0.47 -1.81 -25.28
CA ASP A 245 -0.90 -2.20 -24.92
C ASP A 245 -1.29 -1.64 -23.56
N VAL A 246 -0.35 -1.58 -22.62
CA VAL A 246 -0.56 -1.09 -21.25
C VAL A 246 0.76 -0.55 -20.68
N ALA A 247 0.67 0.43 -19.77
CA ALA A 247 1.79 0.75 -18.91
C ALA A 247 1.45 0.48 -17.44
N PHE A 248 2.45 -0.02 -16.71
CA PHE A 248 2.40 -0.22 -15.26
C PHE A 248 3.35 0.76 -14.57
N VAL A 249 2.85 1.44 -13.57
CA VAL A 249 3.61 2.36 -12.73
C VAL A 249 3.50 1.92 -11.28
N VAL A 250 4.65 1.78 -10.63
CA VAL A 250 4.70 1.39 -9.21
C VAL A 250 5.39 2.47 -8.37
N ASP A 251 5.03 2.52 -7.11
CA ASP A 251 5.73 3.35 -6.13
C ASP A 251 7.05 2.70 -5.67
N PRO A 252 7.89 3.39 -4.89
CA PRO A 252 9.24 2.93 -4.56
C PRO A 252 9.35 1.54 -3.94
N ASP A 253 8.35 1.08 -3.23
CA ASP A 253 8.31 -0.22 -2.54
C ASP A 253 7.30 -1.22 -3.13
N VAL A 254 6.71 -0.88 -4.31
CA VAL A 254 5.94 -1.79 -5.17
C VAL A 254 4.69 -2.37 -4.50
N ASP A 255 4.10 -1.63 -3.57
CA ASP A 255 2.84 -2.00 -2.93
C ASP A 255 1.62 -1.36 -3.61
N ARG A 256 1.84 -0.38 -4.53
CA ARG A 256 0.81 0.29 -5.33
C ARG A 256 1.04 0.11 -6.83
N LEU A 257 -0.06 -0.07 -7.55
CA LEU A 257 -0.07 -0.24 -9.00
C LEU A 257 -1.01 0.79 -9.64
N ALA A 258 -0.46 1.71 -10.41
CA ALA A 258 -1.23 2.53 -11.35
C ALA A 258 -1.04 2.00 -12.77
N MET A 259 -2.05 2.17 -13.61
CA MET A 259 -2.06 1.69 -15.00
C MET A 259 -2.40 2.83 -15.94
N ILE A 260 -1.79 2.77 -17.14
CA ILE A 260 -2.04 3.73 -18.23
C ILE A 260 -2.50 2.94 -19.44
N CYS A 261 -3.58 3.39 -20.06
CA CYS A 261 -4.18 2.79 -21.23
C CYS A 261 -3.29 2.99 -22.47
N GLU A 262 -3.56 2.23 -23.51
CA GLU A 262 -2.89 2.30 -24.82
C GLU A 262 -3.01 3.69 -25.48
N ASP A 263 -4.03 4.48 -25.12
CA ASP A 263 -4.24 5.85 -25.62
C ASP A 263 -3.51 6.93 -24.79
N GLY A 264 -2.74 6.53 -23.79
CA GLY A 264 -1.97 7.42 -22.91
C GLY A 264 -2.75 8.02 -21.75
N LYS A 265 -4.01 7.63 -21.54
CA LYS A 265 -4.82 8.09 -20.39
C LYS A 265 -4.66 7.17 -19.20
N MET A 266 -4.80 7.76 -18.00
CA MET A 266 -4.85 6.98 -16.77
C MET A 266 -6.04 6.01 -16.78
N TYR A 267 -5.79 4.76 -16.38
CA TYR A 267 -6.84 3.78 -16.11
C TYR A 267 -7.70 4.20 -14.91
N GLY A 268 -7.09 4.91 -13.97
CA GLY A 268 -7.63 5.35 -12.69
C GLY A 268 -7.21 4.43 -11.55
N GLU A 269 -6.56 5.00 -10.55
CA GLU A 269 -5.97 4.26 -9.42
C GLU A 269 -6.99 3.39 -8.66
N GLU A 270 -8.21 3.89 -8.51
CA GLU A 270 -9.32 3.17 -7.89
C GLU A 270 -9.72 1.90 -8.65
N TYR A 271 -9.59 1.92 -9.98
CA TYR A 271 -10.06 0.84 -10.85
C TYR A 271 -9.06 -0.31 -10.99
N THR A 272 -7.83 -0.15 -10.51
CA THR A 272 -6.89 -1.27 -10.39
C THR A 272 -7.51 -2.40 -9.59
N LEU A 273 -7.96 -2.10 -8.37
CA LEU A 273 -8.63 -3.09 -7.51
C LEU A 273 -9.95 -3.58 -8.10
N VAL A 274 -10.77 -2.68 -8.64
CA VAL A 274 -12.09 -3.02 -9.21
C VAL A 274 -11.98 -4.06 -10.31
N THR A 275 -11.06 -3.85 -11.25
CA THR A 275 -10.86 -4.73 -12.41
C THR A 275 -10.32 -6.10 -12.00
N ILE A 276 -9.34 -6.11 -11.11
CA ILE A 276 -8.76 -7.36 -10.61
C ILE A 276 -9.80 -8.13 -9.78
N ALA A 277 -10.61 -7.42 -8.99
CA ALA A 277 -11.70 -8.05 -8.24
C ALA A 277 -12.79 -8.64 -9.16
N ASP A 278 -13.15 -7.98 -10.28
CA ASP A 278 -14.07 -8.55 -11.26
C ASP A 278 -13.56 -9.87 -11.83
N TYR A 279 -12.25 -9.93 -12.15
CA TYR A 279 -11.61 -11.16 -12.61
C TYR A 279 -11.61 -12.26 -11.54
N VAL A 280 -11.22 -11.93 -10.31
CA VAL A 280 -11.21 -12.89 -9.21
C VAL A 280 -12.62 -13.40 -8.93
N LEU A 281 -13.61 -12.53 -8.82
CA LEU A 281 -15.00 -12.90 -8.52
C LEU A 281 -15.66 -13.73 -9.62
N LYS A 282 -15.26 -13.53 -10.88
CA LYS A 282 -15.71 -14.37 -12.02
C LYS A 282 -15.32 -15.84 -11.85
N HIS A 283 -14.19 -16.11 -11.22
CA HIS A 283 -13.64 -17.46 -11.02
C HIS A 283 -13.87 -17.99 -9.62
N THR A 284 -13.81 -17.12 -8.62
CA THR A 284 -13.94 -17.46 -7.20
C THR A 284 -14.88 -16.43 -6.53
N PRO A 285 -16.21 -16.58 -6.69
CA PRO A 285 -17.17 -15.71 -6.03
C PRO A 285 -16.96 -15.69 -4.51
N GLY A 286 -16.97 -14.50 -3.91
CA GLY A 286 -16.76 -14.32 -2.46
C GLY A 286 -16.82 -12.87 -2.06
N ASN A 287 -16.68 -12.62 -0.77
CA ASN A 287 -16.72 -11.27 -0.20
C ASN A 287 -15.52 -10.44 -0.67
N THR A 288 -15.70 -9.13 -0.76
CA THR A 288 -14.62 -8.18 -1.02
C THR A 288 -14.51 -7.12 0.06
N VAL A 289 -13.33 -6.50 0.17
CA VAL A 289 -13.06 -5.44 1.15
C VAL A 289 -12.31 -4.29 0.48
N SER A 290 -12.74 -3.06 0.76
CA SER A 290 -11.87 -1.89 0.60
C SER A 290 -12.05 -0.91 1.75
N ASN A 291 -11.18 0.10 1.83
CA ASN A 291 -11.36 1.14 2.84
C ASN A 291 -12.51 2.09 2.47
N LEU A 292 -13.02 2.82 3.45
CA LEU A 292 -14.16 3.74 3.31
C LEU A 292 -13.96 4.85 2.27
N SER A 293 -12.71 5.23 1.96
CA SER A 293 -12.38 6.28 1.00
C SER A 293 -12.25 5.77 -0.43
N SER A 294 -12.45 4.47 -0.68
CA SER A 294 -12.35 3.86 -2.01
C SER A 294 -13.67 3.95 -2.79
N THR A 295 -13.56 3.82 -4.12
CA THR A 295 -14.72 3.90 -5.01
C THR A 295 -15.79 2.86 -4.71
N ARG A 296 -17.06 3.24 -4.87
CA ARG A 296 -18.20 2.32 -4.81
C ARG A 296 -18.23 1.30 -5.94
N ALA A 297 -17.43 1.50 -6.99
CA ALA A 297 -17.36 0.57 -8.12
C ALA A 297 -17.03 -0.87 -7.70
N LEU A 298 -16.19 -1.04 -6.66
CA LEU A 298 -15.91 -2.37 -6.09
C LEU A 298 -17.17 -3.00 -5.49
N ARG A 299 -17.99 -2.23 -4.77
CA ARG A 299 -19.27 -2.69 -4.23
C ARG A 299 -20.21 -3.14 -5.34
N ASP A 300 -20.29 -2.37 -6.42
CA ASP A 300 -21.17 -2.66 -7.55
C ASP A 300 -20.73 -3.94 -8.27
N VAL A 301 -19.43 -4.11 -8.50
CA VAL A 301 -18.86 -5.35 -9.07
C VAL A 301 -19.13 -6.54 -8.14
N THR A 302 -18.93 -6.40 -6.84
CA THR A 302 -19.16 -7.47 -5.88
C THR A 302 -20.63 -7.92 -5.88
N ARG A 303 -21.57 -6.98 -5.90
CA ARG A 303 -23.01 -7.24 -5.97
C ARG A 303 -23.43 -7.93 -7.26
N LYS A 304 -22.78 -7.65 -8.40
CA LYS A 304 -22.99 -8.32 -9.68
C LYS A 304 -22.81 -9.85 -9.58
N TYR A 305 -21.92 -10.31 -8.69
CA TYR A 305 -21.71 -11.74 -8.43
C TYR A 305 -22.52 -12.29 -7.25
N GLY A 306 -23.45 -11.49 -6.70
CA GLY A 306 -24.28 -11.89 -5.55
C GLY A 306 -23.49 -12.02 -4.23
N CYS A 307 -22.34 -11.38 -4.14
CA CYS A 307 -21.45 -11.42 -2.99
C CYS A 307 -21.54 -10.14 -2.15
N GLU A 308 -20.95 -10.15 -0.94
CA GLU A 308 -20.99 -9.05 0.01
C GLU A 308 -19.74 -8.20 -0.08
N TYR A 309 -19.92 -6.89 -0.21
CA TYR A 309 -18.89 -5.88 -0.08
C TYR A 309 -18.81 -5.39 1.36
N ASN A 310 -17.62 -5.30 1.90
CA ASN A 310 -17.36 -4.83 3.26
C ASN A 310 -16.38 -3.65 3.24
N ALA A 311 -16.71 -2.59 4.00
CA ALA A 311 -15.84 -1.44 4.17
C ALA A 311 -15.04 -1.53 5.47
N SER A 312 -13.79 -1.06 5.45
CA SER A 312 -12.92 -0.92 6.62
C SER A 312 -12.54 0.55 6.87
N ALA A 313 -11.98 0.83 8.04
CA ALA A 313 -11.21 2.05 8.24
C ALA A 313 -10.06 2.14 7.23
N VAL A 314 -9.58 3.37 6.97
CA VAL A 314 -8.45 3.61 6.05
C VAL A 314 -7.15 3.06 6.66
N GLY A 315 -6.33 2.46 5.80
CA GLY A 315 -5.05 1.86 6.12
C GLY A 315 -5.05 0.34 5.95
N GLU A 316 -3.97 -0.16 5.38
CA GLU A 316 -3.80 -1.57 5.02
C GLU A 316 -4.11 -2.54 6.17
N VAL A 317 -3.61 -2.26 7.37
CA VAL A 317 -3.86 -3.09 8.56
C VAL A 317 -5.36 -3.30 8.81
N ASN A 318 -6.17 -2.25 8.63
CA ASN A 318 -7.61 -2.31 8.82
C ASN A 318 -8.31 -3.10 7.70
N VAL A 319 -7.80 -2.96 6.46
CA VAL A 319 -8.28 -3.75 5.31
C VAL A 319 -7.99 -5.22 5.53
N VAL A 320 -6.76 -5.58 5.92
CA VAL A 320 -6.34 -6.97 6.21
C VAL A 320 -7.17 -7.58 7.34
N ALA A 321 -7.34 -6.85 8.44
CA ALA A 321 -8.18 -7.32 9.54
C ALA A 321 -9.63 -7.59 9.09
N LYS A 322 -10.20 -6.72 8.22
CA LYS A 322 -11.54 -6.90 7.68
C LYS A 322 -11.63 -8.06 6.70
N ILE A 323 -10.60 -8.25 5.83
CA ILE A 323 -10.48 -9.40 4.93
C ILE A 323 -10.57 -10.71 5.74
N ARG A 324 -9.77 -10.83 6.81
CA ARG A 324 -9.78 -12.01 7.68
C ARG A 324 -11.13 -12.22 8.36
N ALA A 325 -11.73 -11.17 8.90
CA ALA A 325 -13.00 -11.23 9.62
C ALA A 325 -14.18 -11.64 8.72
N THR A 326 -14.12 -11.33 7.42
CA THR A 326 -15.19 -11.61 6.46
C THR A 326 -14.87 -12.73 5.48
N ASN A 327 -13.70 -13.37 5.60
CA ASN A 327 -13.17 -14.35 4.66
C ASN A 327 -13.25 -13.83 3.21
N ALA A 328 -12.89 -12.56 3.00
CA ALA A 328 -12.93 -11.96 1.68
C ALA A 328 -11.87 -12.58 0.76
N VAL A 329 -12.25 -12.80 -0.50
CA VAL A 329 -11.37 -13.43 -1.50
C VAL A 329 -10.41 -12.43 -2.14
N ILE A 330 -10.71 -11.13 -2.06
CA ILE A 330 -9.88 -10.04 -2.53
C ILE A 330 -10.25 -8.75 -1.78
N GLY A 331 -9.28 -7.88 -1.61
CA GLY A 331 -9.48 -6.56 -1.06
C GLY A 331 -8.35 -5.61 -1.46
N GLY A 332 -8.36 -4.42 -0.86
CA GLY A 332 -7.31 -3.43 -1.10
C GLY A 332 -7.74 -2.01 -0.81
N GLU A 333 -7.03 -1.08 -1.39
CA GLU A 333 -7.26 0.36 -1.23
C GLU A 333 -7.34 1.06 -2.59
N GLY A 334 -8.12 2.14 -2.68
CA GLY A 334 -8.31 2.93 -3.90
C GLY A 334 -7.07 3.69 -4.39
N ASN A 335 -5.92 3.45 -3.81
CA ASN A 335 -4.62 4.01 -4.21
C ASN A 335 -3.79 3.06 -5.11
N GLY A 336 -4.43 2.06 -5.72
CA GLY A 336 -3.78 1.03 -6.53
C GLY A 336 -3.27 -0.18 -5.74
N GLY A 337 -3.52 -0.24 -4.44
CA GLY A 337 -3.10 -1.35 -3.57
C GLY A 337 -4.06 -2.52 -3.65
N VAL A 338 -3.61 -3.66 -4.16
CA VAL A 338 -4.37 -4.92 -4.28
C VAL A 338 -3.89 -5.91 -3.24
N ILE A 339 -4.80 -6.50 -2.48
CA ILE A 339 -4.53 -7.56 -1.52
C ILE A 339 -5.26 -8.81 -1.98
N TYR A 340 -4.51 -9.86 -2.32
CA TYR A 340 -5.06 -11.14 -2.73
C TYR A 340 -4.66 -12.24 -1.74
N PRO A 341 -5.56 -12.64 -0.82
CA PRO A 341 -5.23 -13.53 0.30
C PRO A 341 -4.73 -14.93 -0.10
N GLU A 342 -5.01 -15.39 -1.33
CA GLU A 342 -4.43 -16.65 -1.85
C GLU A 342 -2.90 -16.53 -1.99
N SER A 343 -2.36 -15.33 -2.19
CA SER A 343 -0.92 -15.05 -2.16
C SER A 343 -0.47 -14.75 -0.73
N HIS A 344 -0.84 -13.59 -0.24
CA HIS A 344 -0.59 -13.13 1.14
C HIS A 344 -1.52 -11.97 1.51
N CYS A 345 -1.51 -11.56 2.78
CA CYS A 345 -2.34 -10.47 3.29
C CYS A 345 -1.55 -9.14 3.33
N GLY A 346 -1.03 -8.71 2.19
CA GLY A 346 -0.38 -7.43 1.97
C GLY A 346 -0.70 -6.89 0.58
N ARG A 347 -0.52 -5.59 0.36
CA ARG A 347 -0.69 -4.97 -0.96
C ARG A 347 0.47 -5.39 -1.87
N ASP A 348 0.15 -5.86 -3.07
CA ASP A 348 1.12 -6.46 -3.97
C ASP A 348 0.86 -6.07 -5.43
N ALA A 349 1.75 -5.24 -5.98
CA ALA A 349 1.67 -4.84 -7.38
C ALA A 349 2.03 -5.99 -8.35
N LEU A 350 2.87 -6.97 -7.95
CA LEU A 350 3.21 -8.10 -8.79
C LEU A 350 1.99 -8.99 -9.04
N VAL A 351 1.27 -9.31 -7.97
CA VAL A 351 -0.01 -10.03 -8.04
C VAL A 351 -1.00 -9.24 -8.88
N GLY A 352 -1.08 -7.92 -8.65
CA GLY A 352 -1.93 -7.01 -9.43
C GLY A 352 -1.65 -7.09 -10.92
N ILE A 353 -0.38 -6.98 -11.34
CA ILE A 353 0.04 -7.06 -12.74
C ILE A 353 -0.30 -8.43 -13.36
N ALA A 354 0.02 -9.51 -12.67
CA ALA A 354 -0.18 -10.86 -13.20
C ALA A 354 -1.67 -11.19 -13.38
N LEU A 355 -2.52 -10.85 -12.42
CA LEU A 355 -3.97 -11.03 -12.50
C LEU A 355 -4.60 -10.11 -13.55
N PHE A 356 -4.15 -8.85 -13.65
CA PHE A 356 -4.63 -7.92 -14.67
C PHE A 356 -4.30 -8.39 -16.09
N LEU A 357 -3.06 -8.82 -16.36
CA LEU A 357 -2.67 -9.34 -17.66
C LEU A 357 -3.41 -10.63 -18.02
N SER A 358 -3.64 -11.51 -17.04
CA SER A 358 -4.47 -12.71 -17.24
C SER A 358 -5.89 -12.33 -17.63
N HIS A 359 -6.49 -11.39 -16.92
CA HIS A 359 -7.84 -10.89 -17.25
C HIS A 359 -7.89 -10.25 -18.64
N LEU A 360 -6.95 -9.38 -18.95
CA LEU A 360 -6.89 -8.70 -20.26
C LEU A 360 -6.73 -9.70 -21.42
N ALA A 361 -5.91 -10.73 -21.24
CA ALA A 361 -5.70 -11.80 -22.22
C ALA A 361 -7.01 -12.57 -22.51
N HIS A 362 -7.78 -12.87 -21.46
CA HIS A 362 -9.08 -13.57 -21.61
C HIS A 362 -10.18 -12.70 -22.21
N GLU A 363 -10.19 -11.39 -21.93
CA GLU A 363 -11.21 -10.48 -22.46
C GLU A 363 -10.97 -10.11 -23.93
N GLY A 364 -9.72 -10.13 -24.40
CA GLY A 364 -9.38 -9.78 -25.78
C GLY A 364 -9.71 -8.32 -26.15
N LYS A 365 -9.78 -7.45 -25.16
CA LYS A 365 -10.06 -6.01 -25.29
C LYS A 365 -8.79 -5.21 -25.16
N THR A 366 -8.79 -3.95 -25.61
CA THR A 366 -7.80 -2.98 -25.19
C THR A 366 -8.04 -2.57 -23.74
N VAL A 367 -7.05 -1.93 -23.12
CA VAL A 367 -7.14 -1.52 -21.70
C VAL A 367 -8.24 -0.46 -21.51
N SER A 368 -8.34 0.50 -22.45
CA SER A 368 -9.38 1.52 -22.41
C SER A 368 -10.80 0.93 -22.63
N GLU A 369 -10.93 -0.07 -23.51
CA GLU A 369 -12.20 -0.79 -23.71
C GLU A 369 -12.58 -1.58 -22.45
N LEU A 370 -11.63 -2.24 -21.80
CA LEU A 370 -11.86 -2.93 -20.53
C LEU A 370 -12.31 -1.93 -19.44
N ARG A 371 -11.63 -0.78 -19.33
CA ARG A 371 -12.00 0.29 -18.39
C ARG A 371 -13.43 0.78 -18.60
N ALA A 372 -13.84 0.91 -19.86
CA ALA A 372 -15.18 1.39 -20.22
C ALA A 372 -16.33 0.41 -19.85
N THR A 373 -16.01 -0.82 -19.47
CA THR A 373 -17.01 -1.79 -18.99
C THR A 373 -17.46 -1.55 -17.56
N TYR A 374 -16.70 -0.75 -16.79
CA TYR A 374 -17.00 -0.40 -15.40
C TYR A 374 -17.71 0.94 -15.30
N PRO A 375 -18.61 1.11 -14.29
CA PRO A 375 -19.27 2.40 -14.06
C PRO A 375 -18.25 3.53 -13.90
N PRO A 376 -18.48 4.71 -14.52
CA PRO A 376 -17.61 5.86 -14.34
C PRO A 376 -17.95 6.58 -13.03
N TYR A 377 -17.09 6.44 -12.03
CA TYR A 377 -17.14 7.23 -10.81
C TYR A 377 -15.90 8.11 -10.71
N PHE A 378 -16.07 9.29 -10.14
CA PHE A 378 -15.03 10.30 -9.96
C PHE A 378 -14.98 10.73 -8.50
N ILE A 379 -13.76 10.77 -7.93
CA ILE A 379 -13.54 11.15 -6.53
C ILE A 379 -12.89 12.53 -6.49
N ALA A 380 -13.58 13.49 -5.86
CA ALA A 380 -13.01 14.77 -5.48
C ALA A 380 -12.36 14.65 -4.10
N LYS A 381 -11.12 15.16 -3.98
CA LYS A 381 -10.31 15.10 -2.75
C LYS A 381 -10.10 16.52 -2.22
N ASN A 382 -10.85 16.88 -1.21
CA ASN A 382 -10.86 18.19 -0.57
C ASN A 382 -10.38 18.10 0.89
N ARG A 383 -10.15 19.24 1.54
CA ARG A 383 -9.86 19.32 2.97
C ARG A 383 -10.46 20.59 3.58
N ILE A 384 -10.69 20.53 4.88
CA ILE A 384 -11.06 21.66 5.73
C ILE A 384 -9.89 21.92 6.67
N ASP A 385 -9.28 23.10 6.57
CA ASP A 385 -8.25 23.53 7.51
C ASP A 385 -8.90 24.03 8.80
N LEU A 386 -8.40 23.60 9.94
CA LEU A 386 -8.94 23.84 11.28
C LEU A 386 -7.89 24.46 12.19
N THR A 387 -8.30 24.93 13.36
CA THR A 387 -7.39 25.31 14.43
C THR A 387 -7.13 24.14 15.37
N LEU A 388 -6.05 24.19 16.15
CA LEU A 388 -5.73 23.16 17.15
C LEU A 388 -6.77 23.06 18.27
N GLU A 389 -7.59 24.11 18.47
CA GLU A 389 -8.65 24.17 19.49
C GLU A 389 -9.97 23.56 19.02
N THR A 390 -10.07 23.21 17.72
CA THR A 390 -11.32 22.69 17.14
C THR A 390 -11.58 21.25 17.58
N ASP A 391 -12.71 21.01 18.23
CA ASP A 391 -13.17 19.67 18.57
C ASP A 391 -13.76 18.97 17.33
N VAL A 392 -12.87 18.28 16.59
CA VAL A 392 -13.24 17.58 15.35
C VAL A 392 -14.23 16.47 15.61
N ASP A 393 -14.10 15.75 16.73
CA ASP A 393 -14.94 14.60 17.04
C ASP A 393 -16.38 15.05 17.34
N ALA A 394 -16.55 16.18 18.04
CA ALA A 394 -17.87 16.79 18.25
C ALA A 394 -18.51 17.28 16.93
N ILE A 395 -17.72 17.80 16.00
CA ILE A 395 -18.22 18.24 14.68
C ILE A 395 -18.69 17.01 13.88
N LEU A 396 -17.87 15.95 13.80
CA LEU A 396 -18.23 14.72 13.08
C LEU A 396 -19.49 14.06 13.68
N ALA A 397 -19.64 14.05 15.01
CA ALA A 397 -20.83 13.54 15.68
C ALA A 397 -22.10 14.33 15.29
N LYS A 398 -22.00 15.67 15.19
CA LYS A 398 -23.11 16.51 14.71
C LYS A 398 -23.46 16.23 13.25
N VAL A 399 -22.46 16.09 12.38
CA VAL A 399 -22.68 15.74 10.96
C VAL A 399 -23.38 14.39 10.87
N LYS A 400 -22.94 13.38 11.61
CA LYS A 400 -23.59 12.06 11.67
C LYS A 400 -25.07 12.20 12.04
N GLU A 401 -25.42 12.97 13.08
CA GLU A 401 -26.81 13.15 13.49
C GLU A 401 -27.63 13.90 12.45
N MET A 402 -27.06 14.90 11.77
CA MET A 402 -27.76 15.65 10.71
C MET A 402 -28.13 14.79 9.49
N TYR A 403 -27.37 13.73 9.22
CA TYR A 403 -27.56 12.83 8.08
C TYR A 403 -27.98 11.42 8.49
N LYS A 404 -28.54 11.23 9.68
CA LYS A 404 -28.94 9.92 10.22
C LYS A 404 -30.02 9.20 9.41
N ASP A 405 -30.73 9.91 8.54
CA ASP A 405 -31.74 9.32 7.65
C ASP A 405 -31.12 8.74 6.36
N GLU A 406 -29.82 8.98 6.13
CA GLU A 406 -29.02 8.39 5.06
C GLU A 406 -28.25 7.15 5.56
N GLU A 407 -27.63 6.39 4.67
CA GLU A 407 -26.73 5.31 5.06
C GLU A 407 -25.41 5.90 5.58
N VAL A 408 -25.18 5.85 6.90
CA VAL A 408 -23.99 6.42 7.55
C VAL A 408 -23.10 5.32 8.09
N ASN A 409 -21.80 5.39 7.76
CA ASN A 409 -20.76 4.54 8.35
C ASN A 409 -19.73 5.41 9.09
N ASP A 410 -19.49 5.11 10.37
CA ASP A 410 -18.65 5.89 11.27
C ASP A 410 -17.44 5.12 11.81
N VAL A 411 -17.03 4.05 11.13
CA VAL A 411 -15.88 3.23 11.55
C VAL A 411 -14.54 3.99 11.46
N ASP A 412 -14.47 5.05 10.61
CA ASP A 412 -13.31 5.95 10.48
C ASP A 412 -13.80 7.35 10.07
N GLY A 413 -14.15 8.19 11.02
CA GLY A 413 -14.78 9.48 10.75
C GLY A 413 -16.28 9.32 10.44
N VAL A 414 -16.77 9.96 9.38
CA VAL A 414 -18.19 9.88 8.96
C VAL A 414 -18.27 9.77 7.46
N LYS A 415 -18.71 8.63 6.94
CA LYS A 415 -19.09 8.45 5.55
C LYS A 415 -20.61 8.45 5.42
N ILE A 416 -21.12 9.27 4.51
CA ILE A 416 -22.55 9.38 4.19
C ILE A 416 -22.72 8.86 2.77
N ASP A 417 -23.42 7.74 2.63
CA ASP A 417 -23.77 7.15 1.33
C ASP A 417 -25.17 7.58 0.89
N PHE A 418 -25.24 8.27 -0.24
CA PHE A 418 -26.48 8.59 -0.93
C PHE A 418 -26.72 7.55 -2.06
N PRO A 419 -27.90 7.50 -2.68
CA PRO A 419 -28.18 6.52 -3.73
C PRO A 419 -27.18 6.50 -4.88
N ASP A 420 -26.68 7.67 -5.30
CA ASP A 420 -25.82 7.87 -6.49
C ASP A 420 -24.43 8.46 -6.19
N LYS A 421 -24.13 8.78 -4.93
CA LYS A 421 -22.87 9.44 -4.50
C LYS A 421 -22.58 9.18 -3.03
N TRP A 422 -21.38 9.53 -2.58
CA TRP A 422 -21.03 9.51 -1.16
C TRP A 422 -20.09 10.67 -0.79
N VAL A 423 -20.03 10.99 0.51
CA VAL A 423 -19.02 11.89 1.10
C VAL A 423 -18.44 11.24 2.34
N HIS A 424 -17.12 11.28 2.46
CA HIS A 424 -16.39 10.78 3.62
C HIS A 424 -15.58 11.90 4.26
N LEU A 425 -15.88 12.20 5.53
CA LEU A 425 -15.16 13.15 6.36
C LEU A 425 -14.29 12.40 7.35
N ARG A 426 -12.99 12.67 7.34
CA ARG A 426 -12.04 11.98 8.19
C ARG A 426 -11.03 12.95 8.82
N LYS A 427 -10.86 12.83 10.14
CA LYS A 427 -9.82 13.55 10.88
C LYS A 427 -8.43 13.14 10.40
N SER A 428 -7.52 14.10 10.21
CA SER A 428 -6.11 13.79 10.00
C SER A 428 -5.44 13.49 11.34
N ASN A 429 -4.59 12.45 11.37
CA ASN A 429 -3.81 12.12 12.57
C ASN A 429 -2.53 12.96 12.71
N THR A 430 -2.18 13.77 11.71
CA THR A 430 -0.90 14.49 11.64
C THR A 430 -1.05 16.00 11.48
N GLU A 431 -2.23 16.48 11.09
CA GLU A 431 -2.50 17.88 10.80
C GLU A 431 -3.87 18.28 11.34
N PRO A 432 -4.10 19.54 11.73
CA PRO A 432 -5.41 20.03 12.18
C PRO A 432 -6.34 20.23 10.96
N ILE A 433 -6.70 19.15 10.28
CA ILE A 433 -7.58 19.18 9.11
C ILE A 433 -8.61 18.06 9.17
N ILE A 434 -9.75 18.27 8.50
CA ILE A 434 -10.66 17.19 8.08
C ILE A 434 -10.44 16.95 6.60
N ARG A 435 -10.13 15.73 6.20
CA ARG A 435 -10.14 15.30 4.80
C ARG A 435 -11.58 15.07 4.39
N VAL A 436 -11.95 15.60 3.23
CA VAL A 436 -13.30 15.47 2.67
C VAL A 436 -13.18 14.88 1.28
N TYR A 437 -13.48 13.60 1.17
CA TYR A 437 -13.54 12.91 -0.11
C TYR A 437 -14.99 12.69 -0.50
N SER A 438 -15.29 12.88 -1.77
CA SER A 438 -16.65 12.72 -2.28
C SER A 438 -16.62 12.08 -3.66
N GLU A 439 -17.57 11.19 -3.92
CA GLU A 439 -17.68 10.46 -5.19
C GLU A 439 -19.07 10.63 -5.82
N ALA A 440 -19.08 10.81 -7.13
CA ALA A 440 -20.29 10.82 -7.95
C ALA A 440 -19.99 10.34 -9.38
N SER A 441 -21.02 10.32 -10.24
CA SER A 441 -20.88 9.92 -11.65
C SER A 441 -20.14 10.93 -12.53
N THR A 442 -19.91 12.16 -12.06
CA THR A 442 -19.06 13.17 -12.69
C THR A 442 -18.21 13.89 -11.64
N MET A 443 -17.11 14.51 -12.06
CA MET A 443 -16.25 15.26 -11.14
C MET A 443 -16.98 16.49 -10.57
N GLU A 444 -17.78 17.17 -11.39
CA GLU A 444 -18.58 18.33 -10.99
C GLU A 444 -19.57 17.95 -9.88
N ALA A 445 -20.28 16.84 -10.05
CA ALA A 445 -21.24 16.36 -9.04
C ALA A 445 -20.52 15.88 -7.74
N ALA A 446 -19.32 15.31 -7.88
CA ALA A 446 -18.50 14.94 -6.73
C ALA A 446 -18.03 16.17 -5.94
N ASP A 447 -17.53 17.21 -6.64
CA ASP A 447 -17.15 18.47 -6.01
C ASP A 447 -18.35 19.17 -5.37
N GLU A 448 -19.49 19.24 -6.05
CA GLU A 448 -20.72 19.90 -5.55
C GLU A 448 -21.15 19.30 -4.20
N ILE A 449 -21.26 17.96 -4.10
CA ILE A 449 -21.64 17.33 -2.84
C ILE A 449 -20.58 17.49 -1.76
N GLY A 450 -19.29 17.44 -2.12
CA GLY A 450 -18.20 17.73 -1.20
C GLY A 450 -18.28 19.13 -0.61
N GLN A 451 -18.44 20.15 -1.46
CA GLN A 451 -18.61 21.55 -1.03
C GLN A 451 -19.85 21.76 -0.16
N LYS A 452 -20.98 21.11 -0.51
CA LYS A 452 -22.19 21.16 0.31
C LYS A 452 -21.92 20.72 1.75
N ILE A 453 -21.25 19.56 1.91
CA ILE A 453 -20.95 19.04 3.25
C ILE A 453 -19.88 19.88 3.97
N MET A 454 -18.87 20.38 3.25
CA MET A 454 -17.87 21.31 3.80
C MET A 454 -18.54 22.57 4.36
N ASN A 455 -19.53 23.13 3.69
CA ASN A 455 -20.29 24.30 4.16
C ASN A 455 -21.07 23.98 5.44
N VAL A 456 -21.61 22.77 5.58
CA VAL A 456 -22.22 22.32 6.84
C VAL A 456 -21.17 22.30 7.96
N VAL A 457 -19.99 21.73 7.73
CA VAL A 457 -18.90 21.73 8.72
C VAL A 457 -18.49 23.13 9.10
N TYR A 458 -18.30 24.05 8.14
CA TYR A 458 -17.96 25.46 8.43
C TYR A 458 -19.01 26.16 9.28
N SER A 459 -20.29 25.81 9.14
CA SER A 459 -21.36 26.36 9.98
C SER A 459 -21.33 25.85 11.43
N LEU A 460 -20.70 24.68 11.66
CA LEU A 460 -20.56 24.07 12.98
C LEU A 460 -19.29 24.48 13.72
N VAL A 461 -18.29 25.00 13.00
CA VAL A 461 -17.02 25.51 13.56
C VAL A 461 -17.17 26.93 14.12
N LYS A 462 -18.18 27.67 13.67
CA LYS A 462 -18.50 29.02 14.19
C LYS A 462 -19.19 28.95 15.54
#